data_52f29b2464818e5f59c0e3fcf049a12d
#
_entry.id   52f29b2464818e5f59c0e3fcf049a12d
#
_cell.length_a   1.000
_cell.length_b   1.000
_cell.length_c   1.000
_cell.angle_alpha   90.00
_cell.angle_beta   90.00
_cell.angle_gamma   90.00
#
_symmetry.space_group_name_H-M   'P 1'
#
loop_
_entity.id
_entity.type
_entity.pdbx_description
1 polymer ?
#
loop_
_entity_poly.entity_id
_entity_poly.type
_entity_poly.pdbx_seq_one_letter_code
_entity_poly.pdbx_strand_id
1 'polypeptide(L)'
;MSVCGIGWSGPDTIQLMFKGLEHTAIASPNPETLARWYVDHLEFHINFTYAGNYFVKAANGTMLEIIPAEGARGSNQMKDPGIRHLAIAVDDFDTAHAHLQKQGVHFLGDPFTTQGNRLVFFSDGDGNIVHLIHREKPLP
;
A
#
# COMPACT_ATOMS: atom_id res chain seq x y z
N MET A 1 -39.99 -3.48 -5.81
CA MET A 1 -39.21 -3.10 -5.46
C MET A 1 -39.05 -2.80 -5.25
N SER A 2 -39.04 -2.82 -5.64
CA SER A 2 -38.38 -2.41 -5.41
C SER A 2 -37.98 -2.32 -5.38
N VAL A 3 -37.76 -2.34 -5.94
CA VAL A 3 -36.97 -1.98 -5.86
C VAL A 3 -36.67 -1.54 -5.61
N CYS A 4 -37.15 -1.55 -6.07
CA CYS A 4 -36.55 -0.95 -5.76
C CYS A 4 -36.27 -0.85 -5.38
N GLY A 5 -36.66 -0.71 -5.53
CA GLY A 5 -36.00 -0.38 -5.19
C GLY A 5 -35.67 -0.51 -5.13
N ILE A 6 -35.79 -0.76 -5.78
CA ILE A 6 -35.16 -0.74 -5.85
C ILE A 6 -34.52 -0.43 -5.65
N GLY A 7 -35.00 0.05 -5.42
CA GLY A 7 -33.92 0.66 -5.46
C GLY A 7 -32.82 -0.20 -5.63
N TRP A 8 -32.31 -0.07 -6.61
CA TRP A 8 -31.32 -0.85 -6.80
C TRP A 8 -30.32 -0.64 -6.01
N SER A 9 -30.05 -1.37 -5.76
CA SER A 9 -29.18 -1.28 -4.97
C SER A 9 -27.93 -1.70 -5.36
N GLY A 10 -27.48 -1.77 -6.19
CA GLY A 10 -26.17 -2.08 -6.43
C GLY A 10 -25.67 -3.32 -5.74
N PRO A 11 -24.36 -3.42 -5.51
CA PRO A 11 -23.76 -4.63 -4.93
C PRO A 11 -24.36 -5.06 -3.62
N ASP A 12 -24.93 -4.12 -2.87
CA ASP A 12 -25.49 -4.43 -1.57
C ASP A 12 -26.64 -5.41 -1.63
N THR A 13 -27.30 -5.51 -2.78
CA THR A 13 -28.40 -6.46 -2.94
C THR A 13 -27.94 -7.80 -3.47
N ILE A 14 -26.66 -7.94 -3.78
CA ILE A 14 -26.10 -9.17 -4.31
C ILE A 14 -25.38 -9.90 -3.19
N GLN A 15 -25.65 -11.18 -3.08
CA GLN A 15 -24.95 -11.99 -2.06
C GLN A 15 -23.57 -12.35 -2.58
N LEU A 16 -22.60 -11.45 -2.38
CA LEU A 16 -21.25 -11.70 -2.81
C LEU A 16 -20.54 -12.63 -1.83
N MET A 17 -19.80 -13.58 -2.39
CA MET A 17 -19.06 -14.55 -1.60
C MET A 17 -17.74 -13.99 -1.10
N PHE A 18 -17.10 -13.13 -1.84
CA PHE A 18 -15.79 -12.57 -1.50
C PHE A 18 -15.91 -11.10 -1.13
N LYS A 19 -15.16 -10.69 -0.12
CA LYS A 19 -15.23 -9.31 0.38
C LYS A 19 -14.14 -8.39 -0.17
N GLY A 20 -13.12 -8.96 -0.77
CA GLY A 20 -11.96 -8.20 -1.27
C GLY A 20 -10.69 -8.57 -0.53
N LEU A 21 -9.68 -7.74 -0.64
CA LEU A 21 -8.40 -8.01 0.02
C LEU A 21 -8.50 -7.72 1.52
N GLU A 22 -8.01 -8.65 2.35
CA GLU A 22 -7.81 -8.39 3.76
C GLU A 22 -6.40 -7.86 3.99
N HIS A 23 -5.40 -8.48 3.37
CA HIS A 23 -4.01 -8.05 3.48
C HIS A 23 -3.21 -8.45 2.26
N THR A 24 -2.03 -7.84 2.12
CA THR A 24 -1.03 -8.20 1.13
C THR A 24 0.22 -8.63 1.91
N ALA A 25 0.85 -9.74 1.51
CA ALA A 25 2.03 -10.24 2.20
C ALA A 25 3.31 -9.80 1.51
N ILE A 26 4.30 -9.45 2.32
CA ILE A 26 5.66 -9.13 1.89
C ILE A 26 6.61 -10.04 2.65
N ALA A 27 7.46 -10.78 1.96
CA ALA A 27 8.50 -11.56 2.59
C ALA A 27 9.74 -10.69 2.80
N SER A 28 10.29 -10.69 4.00
CA SER A 28 11.41 -9.84 4.39
C SER A 28 12.50 -10.66 5.09
N PRO A 29 13.77 -10.38 4.81
CA PRO A 29 14.87 -10.99 5.59
C PRO A 29 14.79 -10.60 7.07
N ASN A 30 14.16 -9.48 7.39
CA ASN A 30 13.98 -9.02 8.77
C ASN A 30 12.59 -8.41 8.91
N PRO A 31 11.56 -9.23 9.19
CA PRO A 31 10.19 -8.74 9.25
C PRO A 31 9.95 -7.63 10.25
N GLU A 32 10.58 -7.68 11.43
CA GLU A 32 10.39 -6.62 12.42
C GLU A 32 10.94 -5.30 11.93
N THR A 33 12.12 -5.31 11.33
CA THR A 33 12.74 -4.08 10.81
C THR A 33 11.89 -3.47 9.72
N LEU A 34 11.37 -4.28 8.81
CA LEU A 34 10.50 -3.77 7.75
C LEU A 34 9.18 -3.24 8.30
N ALA A 35 8.58 -3.96 9.27
CA ALA A 35 7.36 -3.48 9.91
C ALA A 35 7.58 -2.10 10.53
N ARG A 36 8.68 -1.91 11.24
CA ARG A 36 8.98 -0.61 11.86
C ARG A 36 9.26 0.47 10.83
N TRP A 37 9.80 0.11 9.67
CA TRP A 37 9.97 1.06 8.59
C TRP A 37 8.61 1.65 8.16
N TYR A 38 7.60 0.79 8.01
CA TYR A 38 6.25 1.25 7.66
C TYR A 38 5.63 2.11 8.77
N VAL A 39 5.89 1.75 10.02
CA VAL A 39 5.43 2.56 11.16
C VAL A 39 6.09 3.94 11.16
N ASP A 40 7.41 3.97 10.97
CA ASP A 40 8.17 5.21 11.11
C ASP A 40 7.98 6.15 9.92
N HIS A 41 7.77 5.62 8.72
CA HIS A 41 7.75 6.43 7.51
C HIS A 41 6.36 6.62 6.91
N LEU A 42 5.47 5.66 7.03
CA LEU A 42 4.16 5.71 6.37
C LEU A 42 2.98 5.71 7.35
N GLU A 43 3.24 5.90 8.64
CA GLU A 43 2.21 6.05 9.68
C GLU A 43 1.32 4.82 9.85
N PHE A 44 1.84 3.64 9.51
CA PHE A 44 1.18 2.40 9.88
C PHE A 44 1.41 2.13 11.36
N HIS A 45 0.65 1.19 11.93
CA HIS A 45 0.94 0.68 13.27
C HIS A 45 0.96 -0.85 13.25
N ILE A 46 1.79 -1.44 14.10
CA ILE A 46 1.82 -2.89 14.25
C ILE A 46 0.57 -3.28 15.04
N ASN A 47 -0.34 -4.02 14.39
CA ASN A 47 -1.59 -4.39 15.04
C ASN A 47 -1.64 -5.84 15.48
N PHE A 48 -0.74 -6.70 14.99
CA PHE A 48 -0.72 -8.09 15.38
C PHE A 48 0.61 -8.74 15.02
N THR A 49 1.07 -9.66 15.85
CA THR A 49 2.28 -10.46 15.56
C THR A 49 2.04 -11.90 15.96
N TYR A 50 2.58 -12.82 15.19
CA TYR A 50 2.62 -14.24 15.58
C TYR A 50 3.70 -14.95 14.79
N ALA A 51 4.42 -15.87 15.43
CA ALA A 51 5.39 -16.77 14.78
C ALA A 51 6.38 -16.03 13.85
N GLY A 52 6.82 -14.83 14.24
CA GLY A 52 7.77 -14.04 13.43
C GLY A 52 7.13 -13.22 12.32
N ASN A 53 5.82 -13.27 12.18
CA ASN A 53 5.06 -12.46 11.23
C ASN A 53 4.58 -11.18 11.90
N TYR A 54 4.57 -10.09 11.14
CA TYR A 54 4.14 -8.78 11.65
C TYR A 54 3.05 -8.24 10.75
N PHE A 55 1.87 -7.97 11.33
CA PHE A 55 0.84 -7.22 10.61
C PHE A 55 0.98 -5.76 10.92
N VAL A 56 0.92 -4.93 9.89
CA VAL A 56 0.86 -3.48 10.04
C VAL A 56 -0.40 -2.97 9.37
N LYS A 57 -1.05 -2.01 10.01
CA LYS A 57 -2.36 -1.49 9.57
C LYS A 57 -2.28 0.00 9.35
N ALA A 58 -2.84 0.45 8.25
CA ALA A 58 -2.94 1.87 7.90
C ALA A 58 -4.20 2.49 8.48
N ALA A 59 -4.27 3.82 8.42
CA ALA A 59 -5.41 4.58 8.94
C ALA A 59 -6.74 4.16 8.31
N ASN A 60 -6.72 3.78 7.04
CA ASN A 60 -7.95 3.36 6.36
C ASN A 60 -8.30 1.88 6.59
N GLY A 61 -7.54 1.17 7.44
CA GLY A 61 -7.80 -0.22 7.78
C GLY A 61 -7.14 -1.25 6.87
N THR A 62 -6.47 -0.85 5.81
CA THR A 62 -5.73 -1.80 4.97
C THR A 62 -4.51 -2.32 5.72
N MET A 63 -4.11 -3.56 5.42
CA MET A 63 -3.04 -4.23 6.14
C MET A 63 -2.00 -4.83 5.21
N LEU A 64 -0.78 -4.89 5.72
CA LEU A 64 0.29 -5.71 5.16
C LEU A 64 0.64 -6.78 6.20
N GLU A 65 0.92 -7.99 5.73
CA GLU A 65 1.52 -9.02 6.55
C GLU A 65 2.98 -9.17 6.13
N ILE A 66 3.90 -9.01 7.05
CA ILE A 66 5.32 -9.13 6.76
C ILE A 66 5.79 -10.45 7.32
N ILE A 67 6.21 -11.34 6.43
CA ILE A 67 6.58 -12.71 6.77
C ILE A 67 8.09 -12.89 6.60
N PRO A 68 8.71 -13.88 7.28
CA PRO A 68 10.13 -14.17 7.06
C PRO A 68 10.37 -14.65 5.63
N ALA A 69 11.39 -14.10 4.99
CA ALA A 69 11.79 -14.50 3.65
C ALA A 69 12.63 -15.76 3.68
N GLU A 70 12.55 -16.53 2.59
CA GLU A 70 13.44 -17.64 2.32
C GLU A 70 14.10 -17.38 0.97
N GLY A 71 15.41 -17.54 0.91
CA GLY A 71 16.16 -17.31 -0.32
C GLY A 71 16.38 -15.84 -0.63
N ALA A 72 16.81 -15.57 -1.83
CA ALA A 72 17.18 -14.24 -2.28
C ALA A 72 16.10 -13.67 -3.21
N ARG A 73 16.01 -12.33 -3.25
CA ARG A 73 15.13 -11.66 -4.19
C ARG A 73 15.59 -11.90 -5.62
N GLY A 74 14.65 -12.22 -6.49
CA GLY A 74 14.91 -12.25 -7.93
C GLY A 74 14.86 -10.85 -8.53
N SER A 75 14.59 -10.77 -9.84
CA SER A 75 14.43 -9.51 -10.52
C SER A 75 13.29 -8.70 -9.91
N ASN A 76 13.47 -7.39 -9.81
CA ASN A 76 12.47 -6.51 -9.22
C ASN A 76 12.42 -5.19 -10.00
N GLN A 77 12.20 -5.31 -11.32
CA GLN A 77 12.06 -4.16 -12.17
C GLN A 77 10.61 -3.65 -12.15
N MET A 78 10.41 -2.38 -12.50
CA MET A 78 9.12 -1.72 -12.39
C MET A 78 7.97 -2.48 -13.06
N LYS A 79 8.25 -3.20 -14.15
CA LYS A 79 7.22 -3.89 -14.93
C LYS A 79 7.46 -5.40 -15.06
N ASP A 80 8.23 -5.98 -14.16
CA ASP A 80 8.33 -7.44 -14.12
C ASP A 80 6.95 -8.06 -13.87
N PRO A 81 6.66 -9.23 -14.44
CA PRO A 81 5.38 -9.90 -14.17
C PRO A 81 5.18 -10.15 -12.67
N GLY A 82 3.95 -10.05 -12.22
CA GLY A 82 3.58 -10.26 -10.83
C GLY A 82 3.16 -8.98 -10.12
N ILE A 83 3.04 -9.04 -8.81
CA ILE A 83 2.69 -7.86 -8.01
C ILE A 83 3.86 -6.89 -8.07
N ARG A 84 3.58 -5.62 -8.43
CA ARG A 84 4.65 -4.67 -8.70
C ARG A 84 4.87 -3.63 -7.64
N HIS A 85 3.81 -3.00 -7.17
CA HIS A 85 3.97 -1.90 -6.22
C HIS A 85 2.79 -1.79 -5.27
N LEU A 86 3.02 -1.08 -4.18
CA LEU A 86 1.96 -0.65 -3.28
C LEU A 86 1.71 0.82 -3.53
N ALA A 87 0.44 1.21 -3.61
CA ALA A 87 0.06 2.61 -3.78
C ALA A 87 -0.49 3.14 -2.46
N ILE A 88 0.12 4.20 -1.94
CA ILE A 88 -0.25 4.82 -0.67
C ILE A 88 -0.98 6.12 -0.99
N ALA A 89 -2.23 6.19 -0.61
CA ALA A 89 -3.04 7.38 -0.84
C ALA A 89 -2.69 8.46 0.16
N VAL A 90 -2.57 9.70 -0.31
CA VAL A 90 -2.32 10.86 0.54
C VAL A 90 -3.26 12.00 0.14
N ASP A 91 -3.65 12.82 1.12
CA ASP A 91 -4.49 13.99 0.86
C ASP A 91 -3.63 15.20 0.50
N ASP A 92 -2.50 15.38 1.18
CA ASP A 92 -1.57 16.48 0.93
C ASP A 92 -0.27 15.90 0.39
N PHE A 93 -0.15 15.84 -0.93
CA PHE A 93 1.00 15.23 -1.60
C PHE A 93 2.30 15.94 -1.24
N ASP A 94 2.32 17.27 -1.28
CA ASP A 94 3.56 18.01 -1.07
C ASP A 94 4.09 17.82 0.35
N THR A 95 3.21 17.83 1.35
CA THR A 95 3.62 17.59 2.73
C THR A 95 4.12 16.17 2.92
N ALA A 96 3.43 15.17 2.35
CA ALA A 96 3.85 13.77 2.45
C ALA A 96 5.19 13.55 1.77
N HIS A 97 5.38 14.10 0.57
CA HIS A 97 6.63 13.98 -0.17
C HIS A 97 7.80 14.62 0.60
N ALA A 98 7.60 15.83 1.13
CA ALA A 98 8.63 16.51 1.92
C ALA A 98 8.99 15.72 3.18
N HIS A 99 8.00 15.11 3.82
CA HIS A 99 8.21 14.26 4.98
C HIS A 99 9.14 13.09 4.65
N LEU A 100 8.86 12.38 3.55
CA LEU A 100 9.71 11.26 3.13
C LEU A 100 11.10 11.70 2.71
N GLN A 101 11.22 12.86 2.04
CA GLN A 101 12.54 13.41 1.70
C GLN A 101 13.36 13.70 2.94
N LYS A 102 12.76 14.31 3.94
CA LYS A 102 13.43 14.66 5.18
C LYS A 102 13.90 13.42 5.93
N GLN A 103 13.18 12.31 5.81
CA GLN A 103 13.55 11.06 6.45
C GLN A 103 14.54 10.23 5.64
N GLY A 104 14.99 10.71 4.50
CA GLY A 104 16.00 10.02 3.71
C GLY A 104 15.50 8.81 2.95
N VAL A 105 14.20 8.73 2.67
CA VAL A 105 13.63 7.64 1.88
C VAL A 105 14.23 7.64 0.47
N HIS A 106 14.52 6.46 -0.05
CA HIS A 106 15.13 6.33 -1.38
C HIS A 106 14.07 6.46 -2.48
N PHE A 107 14.11 7.57 -3.22
CA PHE A 107 13.18 7.80 -4.33
C PHE A 107 13.72 7.16 -5.61
N LEU A 108 12.80 6.60 -6.40
CA LEU A 108 13.10 5.97 -7.67
C LEU A 108 12.95 6.93 -8.85
N GLY A 109 12.49 8.13 -8.60
CA GLY A 109 12.32 9.18 -9.61
C GLY A 109 11.71 10.42 -8.99
N ASP A 110 11.51 11.43 -9.81
CA ASP A 110 10.89 12.68 -9.38
C ASP A 110 9.37 12.57 -9.38
N PRO A 111 8.67 13.40 -8.60
CA PRO A 111 7.22 13.47 -8.69
C PRO A 111 6.77 13.81 -10.11
N PHE A 112 5.65 13.25 -10.52
CA PHE A 112 5.07 13.55 -11.83
C PHE A 112 3.56 13.57 -11.74
N THR A 113 2.94 14.16 -12.75
CA THR A 113 1.49 14.26 -12.84
C THR A 113 1.01 13.48 -14.05
N THR A 114 -0.01 12.67 -13.89
CA THR A 114 -0.65 11.96 -14.98
C THR A 114 -2.16 11.97 -14.76
N GLN A 115 -2.92 12.41 -15.77
CA GLN A 115 -4.39 12.47 -15.71
C GLN A 115 -4.89 13.22 -14.47
N GLY A 116 -4.20 14.30 -14.07
CA GLY A 116 -4.58 15.10 -12.92
C GLY A 116 -4.14 14.52 -11.58
N ASN A 117 -3.51 13.36 -11.57
CA ASN A 117 -3.06 12.73 -10.34
C ASN A 117 -1.56 12.90 -10.17
N ARG A 118 -1.13 13.05 -8.92
CA ARG A 118 0.29 13.22 -8.60
C ARG A 118 0.83 11.96 -7.97
N LEU A 119 2.00 11.53 -8.46
CA LEU A 119 2.67 10.32 -8.00
C LEU A 119 4.14 10.58 -7.76
N VAL A 120 4.75 9.81 -6.88
CA VAL A 120 6.20 9.67 -6.77
C VAL A 120 6.51 8.26 -6.32
N PHE A 121 7.45 7.62 -7.01
CA PHE A 121 7.87 6.26 -6.67
C PHE A 121 9.07 6.29 -5.75
N PHE A 122 9.09 5.37 -4.80
CA PHE A 122 10.18 5.18 -3.86
C PHE A 122 10.28 3.71 -3.47
N SER A 123 11.31 3.34 -2.75
CA SER A 123 11.42 1.98 -2.22
C SER A 123 11.25 1.97 -0.72
N ASP A 124 10.68 0.89 -0.19
CA ASP A 124 10.64 0.69 1.25
C ASP A 124 12.00 0.21 1.77
N GLY A 125 12.07 -0.18 3.04
CA GLY A 125 13.33 -0.56 3.68
C GLY A 125 14.01 -1.78 3.08
N ASP A 126 13.26 -2.61 2.35
CA ASP A 126 13.79 -3.81 1.70
C ASP A 126 13.91 -3.66 0.18
N GLY A 127 13.58 -2.50 -0.38
CA GLY A 127 13.63 -2.30 -1.83
C GLY A 127 12.33 -2.62 -2.55
N ASN A 128 11.23 -2.88 -1.85
CA ASN A 128 9.94 -3.05 -2.51
C ASN A 128 9.47 -1.71 -3.09
N ILE A 129 8.82 -1.78 -4.25
CA ILE A 129 8.40 -0.58 -4.97
C ILE A 129 7.09 -0.06 -4.37
N VAL A 130 7.09 1.21 -4.00
CA VAL A 130 5.93 1.88 -3.40
C VAL A 130 5.76 3.23 -4.09
N HIS A 131 4.56 3.77 -4.13
CA HIS A 131 4.40 5.16 -4.54
C HIS A 131 3.34 5.87 -3.70
N LEU A 132 3.51 7.16 -3.56
CA LEU A 132 2.42 8.02 -3.11
C LEU A 132 1.50 8.31 -4.27
N ILE A 133 0.22 8.47 -3.99
CA ILE A 133 -0.73 8.94 -4.97
C ILE A 133 -1.73 9.89 -4.35
N HIS A 134 -1.94 11.02 -5.01
CA HIS A 134 -3.04 11.92 -4.73
C HIS A 134 -3.89 12.03 -5.98
N ARG A 135 -5.17 11.68 -5.86
CA ARG A 135 -6.09 11.76 -6.99
C ARG A 135 -6.88 13.04 -6.90
N GLU A 136 -6.91 13.79 -8.00
CA GLU A 136 -7.74 14.96 -8.09
C GLU A 136 -9.21 14.59 -7.92
N LYS A 137 -9.61 13.47 -8.52
CA LYS A 137 -10.96 12.91 -8.37
C LYS A 137 -10.84 11.44 -8.00
N PRO A 138 -11.61 10.97 -7.00
CA PRO A 138 -11.61 9.55 -6.67
C PRO A 138 -12.00 8.70 -7.88
N LEU A 139 -11.51 7.48 -7.93
CA LEU A 139 -11.96 6.52 -8.93
C LEU A 139 -13.40 6.12 -8.64
N PRO A 140 -14.19 5.81 -9.68
CA PRO A 140 -15.58 5.38 -9.49
C PRO A 140 -15.69 4.04 -8.74
#